data_c5ea68b7e755861e6f1fecfe39be38f7
#
_entry.id   c5ea68b7e755861e6f1fecfe39be38f7
#
_cell.length_a   1.000
_cell.length_b   1.000
_cell.length_c   1.000
_cell.angle_alpha   90.00
_cell.angle_beta   90.00
_cell.angle_gamma   90.00
#
_symmetry.space_group_name_H-M   'P 1'
#
loop_
_entity.id
_entity.type
_entity.pdbx_description
1 polymer ?
#
loop_
_entity_poly.entity_id
_entity_poly.type
_entity_poly.pdbx_seq_one_letter_code
_entity_poly.pdbx_strand_id
1 'polypeptide(L)'
;MSSQIRQNYSTEVEATVNRLVNMQLRASYTYLSLVFYFDRDDVALEVVGRFFRELAKEKREGAERLLKLQNQRGGRALFRDVQKPSQDEWGKTQDAMEAALLVEKNLNQALLDLHGLLLPAETPTSVTSWRTTS
;
A
#
# COMPACT_ATOMS: atom_id res chain seq x y z
N MET A 1 6.06 25.22 1.55
CA MET A 1 7.38 25.60 2.03
C MET A 1 8.26 24.37 2.21
N SER A 2 9.48 24.41 1.74
CA SER A 2 10.39 23.29 1.87
C SER A 2 11.02 23.26 3.25
N SER A 3 11.16 22.06 3.80
CA SER A 3 11.90 21.85 5.03
C SER A 3 13.39 21.88 4.74
N GLN A 4 14.20 22.28 5.73
CA GLN A 4 15.65 22.24 5.60
C GLN A 4 16.21 20.83 5.47
N ILE A 5 15.46 19.82 5.92
CA ILE A 5 15.86 18.42 5.81
C ILE A 5 15.45 17.78 4.48
N ARG A 6 14.85 18.56 3.59
CA ARG A 6 14.34 18.08 2.31
C ARG A 6 15.42 17.86 1.24
N GLN A 7 16.66 17.87 1.61
CA GLN A 7 17.76 17.71 0.66
C GLN A 7 17.63 16.40 -0.13
N ASN A 8 17.73 16.49 -1.46
CA ASN A 8 17.66 15.35 -2.38
C ASN A 8 16.31 14.63 -2.41
N TYR A 9 15.27 15.30 -1.95
CA TYR A 9 13.91 14.73 -1.95
C TYR A 9 13.06 15.47 -2.98
N SER A 10 12.84 14.88 -4.13
CA SER A 10 12.15 15.54 -5.24
C SER A 10 10.65 15.66 -4.98
N THR A 11 10.02 16.61 -5.68
CA THR A 11 8.55 16.74 -5.64
C THR A 11 7.86 15.52 -6.23
N GLU A 12 8.49 14.84 -7.18
CA GLU A 12 7.97 13.61 -7.75
C GLU A 12 7.93 12.48 -6.71
N VAL A 13 8.99 12.32 -5.94
CA VAL A 13 9.04 11.34 -4.86
C VAL A 13 7.98 11.67 -3.80
N GLU A 14 7.90 12.93 -3.41
CA GLU A 14 6.89 13.37 -2.45
C GLU A 14 5.47 13.04 -2.90
N ALA A 15 5.14 13.33 -4.15
CA ALA A 15 3.83 13.03 -4.72
C ALA A 15 3.58 11.53 -4.78
N THR A 16 4.60 10.75 -5.13
CA THR A 16 4.49 9.30 -5.21
C THR A 16 4.25 8.69 -3.83
N VAL A 17 4.94 9.17 -2.81
CA VAL A 17 4.74 8.70 -1.44
C VAL A 17 3.30 8.98 -0.99
N ASN A 18 2.80 10.18 -1.25
CA ASN A 18 1.42 10.52 -0.90
C ASN A 18 0.41 9.62 -1.62
N ARG A 19 0.66 9.30 -2.89
CA ARG A 19 -0.20 8.39 -3.64
C ARG A 19 -0.17 6.99 -3.05
N LEU A 20 1.01 6.51 -2.66
CA LEU A 20 1.16 5.19 -2.04
C LEU A 20 0.45 5.09 -0.70
N VAL A 21 0.49 6.17 0.10
CA VAL A 21 -0.28 6.21 1.34
C VAL A 21 -1.76 5.97 1.05
N ASN A 22 -2.30 6.65 0.06
CA ASN A 22 -3.70 6.48 -0.32
C ASN A 22 -3.99 5.05 -0.79
N MET A 23 -3.10 4.47 -1.60
CA MET A 23 -3.24 3.09 -2.08
C MET A 23 -3.22 2.07 -0.93
N GLN A 24 -2.34 2.27 0.06
CA GLN A 24 -2.27 1.40 1.23
C GLN A 24 -3.54 1.50 2.07
N LEU A 25 -4.04 2.71 2.26
CA LEU A 25 -5.28 2.91 3.01
C LEU A 25 -6.48 2.31 2.27
N ARG A 26 -6.52 2.45 0.95
CA ARG A 26 -7.56 1.83 0.14
C ARG A 26 -7.52 0.31 0.25
N ALA A 27 -6.32 -0.27 0.21
CA ALA A 27 -6.15 -1.70 0.38
C ALA A 27 -6.63 -2.16 1.76
N SER A 28 -6.26 -1.43 2.80
CA SER A 28 -6.72 -1.73 4.16
C SER A 28 -8.24 -1.70 4.25
N TYR A 29 -8.87 -0.71 3.64
CA TYR A 29 -10.32 -0.58 3.61
C TYR A 29 -10.98 -1.76 2.88
N THR A 30 -10.40 -2.16 1.75
CA THR A 30 -10.88 -3.32 0.99
C THR A 30 -10.80 -4.59 1.84
N TYR A 31 -9.68 -4.80 2.53
CA TYR A 31 -9.51 -5.98 3.37
C TYR A 31 -10.44 -5.96 4.58
N LEU A 32 -10.71 -4.77 5.13
CA LEU A 32 -11.68 -4.64 6.21
C LEU A 32 -13.09 -5.06 5.72
N SER A 33 -13.45 -4.67 4.52
CA SER A 33 -14.71 -5.09 3.90
C SER A 33 -14.77 -6.62 3.79
N LEU A 34 -13.66 -7.25 3.38
CA LEU A 34 -13.57 -8.70 3.29
C LEU A 34 -13.70 -9.38 4.67
N VAL A 35 -13.12 -8.77 5.71
CA VAL A 35 -13.25 -9.29 7.08
C VAL A 35 -14.72 -9.41 7.45
N PHE A 36 -15.49 -8.36 7.27
CA PHE A 36 -16.89 -8.33 7.71
C PHE A 36 -17.79 -9.10 6.76
N TYR A 37 -17.41 -9.24 5.51
CA TYR A 37 -18.12 -10.13 4.59
C TYR A 37 -18.03 -11.60 5.08
N PHE A 38 -16.82 -12.06 5.42
CA PHE A 38 -16.63 -13.43 5.89
C PHE A 38 -17.10 -13.65 7.32
N ASP A 39 -17.42 -12.59 8.04
CA ASP A 39 -18.00 -12.65 9.38
C ASP A 39 -19.53 -12.69 9.36
N ARG A 40 -20.14 -12.51 8.18
CA ARG A 40 -21.61 -12.55 8.05
C ARG A 40 -22.13 -13.94 8.43
N ASP A 41 -23.31 -13.96 9.04
CA ASP A 41 -23.93 -15.20 9.50
C ASP A 41 -24.24 -16.18 8.37
N ASP A 42 -24.44 -15.68 7.15
CA ASP A 42 -24.69 -16.51 5.98
C ASP A 42 -23.43 -16.97 5.25
N VAL A 43 -22.27 -16.46 5.63
CA VAL A 43 -20.96 -16.82 5.05
C VAL A 43 -20.08 -17.52 6.10
N ALA A 44 -19.85 -16.88 7.23
CA ALA A 44 -19.26 -17.41 8.46
C ALA A 44 -17.99 -18.26 8.28
N LEU A 45 -16.98 -17.72 7.58
CA LEU A 45 -15.68 -18.37 7.44
C LEU A 45 -14.63 -17.62 8.27
N GLU A 46 -14.58 -17.96 9.56
CA GLU A 46 -13.77 -17.24 10.55
C GLU A 46 -12.28 -17.21 10.22
N VAL A 47 -11.72 -18.32 9.74
CA VAL A 47 -10.29 -18.39 9.41
C VAL A 47 -9.95 -17.42 8.28
N VAL A 48 -10.80 -17.36 7.25
CA VAL A 48 -10.60 -16.46 6.12
C VAL A 48 -10.73 -15.01 6.57
N GLY A 49 -11.73 -14.72 7.40
CA GLY A 49 -11.90 -13.38 7.97
C GLY A 49 -10.69 -12.92 8.75
N ARG A 50 -10.10 -13.81 9.55
CA ARG A 50 -8.92 -13.51 10.34
C ARG A 50 -7.71 -13.20 9.45
N PHE A 51 -7.56 -13.95 8.37
CA PHE A 51 -6.51 -13.71 7.39
C PHE A 51 -6.59 -12.29 6.82
N PHE A 52 -7.78 -11.87 6.41
CA PHE A 52 -7.98 -10.52 5.88
C PHE A 52 -7.83 -9.43 6.94
N ARG A 53 -8.14 -9.74 8.20
CA ARG A 53 -7.93 -8.79 9.30
C ARG A 53 -6.44 -8.47 9.47
N GLU A 54 -5.59 -9.48 9.37
CA GLU A 54 -4.15 -9.27 9.44
C GLU A 54 -3.64 -8.48 8.25
N LEU A 55 -4.15 -8.73 7.05
CA LEU A 55 -3.78 -7.95 5.88
C LEU A 55 -4.23 -6.49 6.00
N ALA A 56 -5.43 -6.24 6.52
CA ALA A 56 -5.93 -4.88 6.72
C ALA A 56 -5.02 -4.11 7.66
N LYS A 57 -4.59 -4.74 8.74
CA LYS A 57 -3.67 -4.15 9.71
C LYS A 57 -2.32 -3.86 9.07
N GLU A 58 -1.78 -4.81 8.32
CA GLU A 58 -0.50 -4.67 7.63
C GLU A 58 -0.50 -3.48 6.68
N LYS A 59 -1.57 -3.31 5.91
CA LYS A 59 -1.65 -2.20 4.95
C LYS A 59 -1.78 -0.86 5.66
N ARG A 60 -2.53 -0.78 6.75
CA ARG A 60 -2.61 0.44 7.54
C ARG A 60 -1.24 0.80 8.12
N GLU A 61 -0.53 -0.17 8.66
CA GLU A 61 0.81 0.06 9.18
C GLU A 61 1.79 0.48 8.07
N GLY A 62 1.62 -0.08 6.88
CA GLY A 62 2.39 0.34 5.71
C GLY A 62 2.17 1.81 5.37
N ALA A 63 0.91 2.27 5.44
CA ALA A 63 0.61 3.68 5.22
C ALA A 63 1.28 4.56 6.26
N GLU A 64 1.25 4.14 7.53
CA GLU A 64 1.89 4.91 8.61
C GLU A 64 3.40 5.00 8.42
N ARG A 65 4.05 3.93 7.97
CA ARG A 65 5.49 3.96 7.68
C ARG A 65 5.82 4.93 6.56
N LEU A 66 4.98 4.99 5.52
CA LEU A 66 5.18 5.95 4.43
C LEU A 66 4.98 7.38 4.90
N LEU A 67 4.02 7.62 5.80
CA LEU A 67 3.81 8.94 6.37
C LEU A 67 5.01 9.38 7.21
N LYS A 68 5.61 8.47 7.97
CA LYS A 68 6.85 8.75 8.70
C LYS A 68 7.99 9.09 7.77
N LEU A 69 8.14 8.33 6.69
CA LEU A 69 9.15 8.60 5.67
C LEU A 69 8.97 9.99 5.09
N GLN A 70 7.73 10.36 4.77
CA GLN A 70 7.43 11.68 4.20
C GLN A 70 7.91 12.79 5.12
N ASN A 71 7.60 12.68 6.41
CA ASN A 71 8.01 13.69 7.39
C ASN A 71 9.53 13.69 7.61
N GLN A 72 10.14 12.53 7.67
CA GLN A 72 11.58 12.41 7.89
C GLN A 72 12.40 13.02 6.77
N ARG A 73 11.87 12.97 5.54
CA ARG A 73 12.55 13.52 4.37
C ARG A 73 12.16 14.97 4.08
N GLY A 74 11.37 15.58 4.95
CA GLY A 74 10.99 16.98 4.80
C GLY A 74 9.88 17.25 3.81
N GLY A 75 9.24 16.18 3.30
CA GLY A 75 8.03 16.32 2.49
C GLY A 75 6.82 16.60 3.35
N ARG A 76 5.69 16.79 2.71
CA ARG A 76 4.44 17.07 3.41
C ARG A 76 3.38 16.03 3.01
N ALA A 77 2.79 15.43 4.01
CA ALA A 77 1.71 14.49 3.81
C ALA A 77 0.46 15.24 3.34
N LEU A 78 -0.07 14.81 2.20
CA LEU A 78 -1.32 15.33 1.67
C LEU A 78 -2.30 14.17 1.60
N PHE A 79 -3.39 14.28 2.33
CA PHE A 79 -4.40 13.23 2.38
C PHE A 79 -5.47 13.48 1.32
N ARG A 80 -5.90 12.42 0.69
CA ARG A 80 -6.97 12.45 -0.31
C ARG A 80 -8.08 11.51 0.11
N ASP A 81 -9.23 11.62 -0.53
CA ASP A 81 -10.31 10.70 -0.30
C ASP A 81 -9.85 9.27 -0.58
N VAL A 82 -10.20 8.37 0.32
CA VAL A 82 -9.93 6.95 0.14
C VAL A 82 -11.18 6.33 -0.49
N GLN A 83 -11.01 5.74 -1.66
CA GLN A 83 -12.12 5.10 -2.35
C GLN A 83 -12.64 3.90 -1.55
N LYS A 84 -13.96 3.78 -1.49
CA LYS A 84 -14.56 2.61 -0.87
C LYS A 84 -14.22 1.35 -1.68
N PRO A 85 -14.34 0.18 -1.07
CA PRO A 85 -14.12 -1.08 -1.80
C PRO A 85 -15.02 -1.15 -3.03
N SER A 86 -14.56 -1.86 -4.05
CA SER A 86 -15.27 -1.96 -5.32
C SER A 86 -16.54 -2.82 -5.23
N GLN A 87 -16.66 -3.61 -4.17
CA GLN A 87 -17.79 -4.51 -3.96
C GLN A 87 -18.17 -4.56 -2.50
N ASP A 88 -19.42 -4.93 -2.22
CA ASP A 88 -19.87 -5.22 -0.86
C ASP A 88 -19.95 -6.72 -0.62
N GLU A 89 -20.07 -7.49 -1.68
CA GLU A 89 -20.10 -8.95 -1.61
C GLU A 89 -18.96 -9.52 -2.45
N TRP A 90 -18.24 -10.46 -1.89
CA TRP A 90 -16.97 -10.94 -2.47
C TRP A 90 -17.03 -12.37 -2.99
N GLY A 91 -18.20 -13.00 -2.95
CA GLY A 91 -18.37 -14.34 -3.46
C GLY A 91 -17.74 -15.41 -2.58
N LYS A 92 -17.09 -16.37 -3.18
CA LYS A 92 -16.44 -17.47 -2.46
C LYS A 92 -15.02 -17.09 -2.10
N THR A 93 -14.39 -17.90 -1.24
CA THR A 93 -13.01 -17.69 -0.80
C THR A 93 -12.07 -17.50 -1.98
N GLN A 94 -12.24 -18.30 -3.04
CA GLN A 94 -11.38 -18.18 -4.23
C GLN A 94 -11.50 -16.81 -4.86
N ASP A 95 -12.72 -16.30 -5.02
CA ASP A 95 -12.94 -14.97 -5.61
C ASP A 95 -12.30 -13.88 -4.75
N ALA A 96 -12.43 -14.01 -3.44
CA ALA A 96 -11.83 -13.06 -2.50
C ALA A 96 -10.30 -13.08 -2.58
N MET A 97 -9.71 -14.27 -2.68
CA MET A 97 -8.26 -14.42 -2.81
C MET A 97 -7.75 -13.84 -4.12
N GLU A 98 -8.49 -14.00 -5.21
CA GLU A 98 -8.12 -13.41 -6.49
C GLU A 98 -8.15 -11.88 -6.42
N ALA A 99 -9.16 -11.32 -5.77
CA ALA A 99 -9.24 -9.87 -5.56
C ALA A 99 -8.05 -9.37 -4.73
N ALA A 100 -7.70 -10.11 -3.68
CA ALA A 100 -6.57 -9.77 -2.83
C ALA A 100 -5.25 -9.80 -3.60
N LEU A 101 -5.05 -10.83 -4.44
CA LEU A 101 -3.86 -10.92 -5.27
C LEU A 101 -3.71 -9.71 -6.20
N LEU A 102 -4.81 -9.25 -6.76
CA LEU A 102 -4.78 -8.08 -7.64
C LEU A 102 -4.39 -6.83 -6.86
N VAL A 103 -4.94 -6.65 -5.66
CA VAL A 103 -4.58 -5.52 -4.80
C VAL A 103 -3.09 -5.55 -4.46
N GLU A 104 -2.58 -6.72 -4.05
CA GLU A 104 -1.17 -6.86 -3.69
C GLU A 104 -0.25 -6.63 -4.87
N LYS A 105 -0.62 -7.13 -6.05
CA LYS A 105 0.17 -6.92 -7.26
C LYS A 105 0.28 -5.43 -7.61
N ASN A 106 -0.82 -4.70 -7.52
CA ASN A 106 -0.82 -3.27 -7.81
C ASN A 106 0.00 -2.48 -6.80
N LEU A 107 -0.10 -2.83 -5.52
CA LEU A 107 0.69 -2.19 -4.47
C LEU A 107 2.19 -2.47 -4.65
N ASN A 108 2.53 -3.72 -4.95
CA ASN A 108 3.92 -4.11 -5.17
C ASN A 108 4.53 -3.32 -6.33
N GLN A 109 3.80 -3.20 -7.43
CA GLN A 109 4.29 -2.44 -8.58
C GLN A 109 4.53 -0.98 -8.22
N ALA A 110 3.60 -0.38 -7.48
CA ALA A 110 3.73 1.01 -7.06
C ALA A 110 4.92 1.21 -6.12
N LEU A 111 5.19 0.25 -5.22
CA LEU A 111 6.35 0.29 -4.34
C LEU A 111 7.65 0.16 -5.11
N LEU A 112 7.68 -0.71 -6.11
CA LEU A 112 8.85 -0.84 -6.98
C LEU A 112 9.12 0.44 -7.74
N ASP A 113 8.07 1.11 -8.21
CA ASP A 113 8.21 2.38 -8.90
C ASP A 113 8.80 3.45 -7.97
N LEU A 114 8.37 3.49 -6.71
CA LEU A 114 8.94 4.40 -5.72
C LEU A 114 10.42 4.10 -5.49
N HIS A 115 10.78 2.83 -5.35
CA HIS A 115 12.18 2.45 -5.18
C HIS A 115 13.03 2.93 -6.35
N GLY A 116 12.50 2.81 -7.57
CA GLY A 116 13.17 3.30 -8.76
C GLY A 116 13.45 4.79 -8.71
N LEU A 117 12.50 5.57 -8.18
CA LEU A 117 12.66 7.02 -8.04
C LEU A 117 13.66 7.41 -6.96
N LEU A 118 13.80 6.58 -5.93
CA LEU A 118 14.73 6.84 -4.82
C LEU A 118 16.16 6.45 -5.14
N LEU A 119 16.37 5.59 -6.12
CA LEU A 119 17.72 5.18 -6.51
C LEU A 119 18.40 6.32 -7.27
N PRO A 120 19.71 6.52 -7.03
CA PRO A 120 20.45 7.48 -7.84
C PRO A 120 20.39 7.09 -9.32
N ALA A 121 20.50 8.07 -10.22
CA ALA A 121 20.56 7.80 -11.65
C ALA A 121 21.91 7.18 -11.99
N GLU A 122 22.08 5.91 -11.66
CA GLU A 122 23.34 5.22 -11.72
C GLU A 122 23.31 4.05 -12.68
N THR A 123 24.37 3.26 -12.57
CA THR A 123 24.59 2.13 -13.45
C THR A 123 23.51 1.07 -13.26
N PRO A 124 23.25 0.26 -14.29
CA PRO A 124 22.36 -0.89 -14.18
C PRO A 124 22.75 -1.84 -13.06
N THR A 125 24.03 -1.86 -12.68
CA THR A 125 24.54 -2.72 -11.62
C THR A 125 23.87 -2.45 -10.29
N SER A 126 23.67 -1.19 -9.92
CA SER A 126 22.99 -0.82 -8.68
C SER A 126 21.56 -1.36 -8.65
N VAL A 127 20.84 -1.23 -9.75
CA VAL A 127 19.49 -1.72 -9.87
C VAL A 127 19.44 -3.24 -9.74
N THR A 128 20.36 -3.92 -10.41
CA THR A 128 20.44 -5.37 -10.38
C THR A 128 20.73 -5.85 -8.96
N SER A 129 21.70 -5.22 -8.29
CA SER A 129 22.05 -5.56 -6.91
C SER A 129 20.86 -5.42 -5.98
N TRP A 130 20.08 -4.36 -6.11
CA TRP A 130 18.91 -4.13 -5.29
C TRP A 130 17.87 -5.24 -5.50
N ARG A 131 17.64 -5.65 -6.73
CA ARG A 131 16.66 -6.70 -7.04
C ARG A 131 17.05 -8.05 -6.46
N THR A 132 18.33 -8.35 -6.40
CA THR A 132 18.79 -9.64 -5.86
C THR A 132 18.74 -9.70 -4.35
N THR A 133 18.76 -8.54 -3.67
CA THR A 133 18.70 -8.49 -2.21
C THR A 133 17.29 -8.39 -1.66
N SER A 134 16.34 -8.07 -2.48
CA SER A 134 14.94 -7.97 -2.07
C SER A 134 14.22 -9.29 -2.27
#